data_6fbaa054ba775a2b869d624c68d5135a
#
_entry.id   6fbaa054ba775a2b869d624c68d5135a
#
_cell.length_a   1.000
_cell.length_b   1.000
_cell.length_c   1.000
_cell.angle_alpha   90.00
_cell.angle_beta   90.00
_cell.angle_gamma   90.00
#
_symmetry.space_group_name_H-M   'P 1'
#
loop_
_entity.id
_entity.type
_entity.pdbx_description
1 polymer ?
#
loop_
_entity_poly.entity_id
_entity_poly.type
_entity_poly.pdbx_seq_one_letter_code
_entity_poly.pdbx_strand_id
1 'polypeptide(L)'
;MELSQVKMVVTDMDGTLLNSNHEVSNRFFELFRELKKRDVLFVAASGTQYNSILDKLQAIKNDIIIVAENGAYVMREDEELLATLLPKNKQDIILKTLADVENINAVLCAKQGAYLTGESDAFAELLRQYYSAFEIVEDLSQVNSDILKIAIYHFE
;
A
#
# COMPACT_ATOMS: atom_id res chain seq x y z
N MET A 1 -9.45 3.12 30.67
CA MET A 1 -9.09 4.17 29.68
C MET A 1 -10.36 4.96 29.39
N GLU A 2 -10.36 6.26 29.60
CA GLU A 2 -11.51 7.09 29.21
C GLU A 2 -11.44 7.35 27.71
N LEU A 3 -12.37 6.79 26.96
CA LEU A 3 -12.45 6.95 25.49
C LEU A 3 -12.67 8.41 25.05
N SER A 4 -13.12 9.27 25.98
CA SER A 4 -13.27 10.72 25.76
C SER A 4 -11.95 11.44 25.47
N GLN A 5 -10.81 10.85 25.82
CA GLN A 5 -9.47 11.38 25.61
C GLN A 5 -8.84 10.94 24.28
N VAL A 6 -9.46 10.01 23.55
CA VAL A 6 -8.96 9.51 22.27
C VAL A 6 -9.04 10.62 21.22
N LYS A 7 -7.91 10.96 20.60
CA LYS A 7 -7.81 11.97 19.53
C LYS A 7 -7.51 11.34 18.16
N MET A 8 -7.02 10.11 18.16
CA MET A 8 -6.67 9.41 16.93
C MET A 8 -6.98 7.92 17.08
N VAL A 9 -7.49 7.34 16.01
CA VAL A 9 -7.65 5.88 15.84
C VAL A 9 -6.82 5.47 14.64
N VAL A 10 -5.91 4.53 14.84
CA VAL A 10 -5.10 3.92 13.78
C VAL A 10 -5.51 2.47 13.67
N THR A 11 -5.80 2.00 12.46
CA THR A 11 -6.16 0.60 12.21
C THR A 11 -5.36 0.03 11.06
N ASP A 12 -5.02 -1.26 11.19
CA ASP A 12 -4.59 -2.06 10.06
C ASP A 12 -5.79 -2.40 9.16
N MET A 13 -5.51 -2.72 7.90
CA MET A 13 -6.53 -3.03 6.90
C MET A 13 -6.87 -4.52 6.88
N ASP A 14 -5.91 -5.36 6.49
CA ASP A 14 -6.14 -6.78 6.22
C ASP A 14 -6.32 -7.58 7.53
N GLY A 15 -7.45 -8.31 7.61
CA GLY A 15 -7.80 -9.07 8.83
C GLY A 15 -8.20 -8.21 10.04
N THR A 16 -8.28 -6.87 9.89
CA THR A 16 -8.70 -5.95 10.96
C THR A 16 -9.88 -5.09 10.52
N LEU A 17 -9.69 -4.16 9.58
CA LEU A 17 -10.75 -3.31 9.04
C LEU A 17 -11.55 -4.01 7.94
N LEU A 18 -10.85 -4.82 7.13
CA LEU A 18 -11.43 -5.57 6.04
C LEU A 18 -11.96 -6.92 6.52
N ASN A 19 -13.13 -7.32 6.00
CA ASN A 19 -13.70 -8.66 6.19
C ASN A 19 -12.97 -9.70 5.31
N SER A 20 -13.41 -10.97 5.38
CA SER A 20 -12.86 -12.08 4.58
C SER A 20 -13.03 -11.92 3.06
N ASN A 21 -13.89 -11.00 2.60
CA ASN A 21 -14.06 -10.64 1.19
C ASN A 21 -13.23 -9.42 0.80
N HIS A 22 -12.31 -8.97 1.67
CA HIS A 22 -11.52 -7.75 1.49
C HIS A 22 -12.36 -6.47 1.33
N GLU A 23 -13.52 -6.42 1.99
CA GLU A 23 -14.44 -5.29 1.94
C GLU A 23 -14.53 -4.58 3.30
N VAL A 24 -14.76 -3.27 3.25
CA VAL A 24 -15.07 -2.46 4.43
C VAL A 24 -16.56 -2.54 4.73
N SER A 25 -16.92 -2.84 5.97
CA SER A 25 -18.33 -2.97 6.36
C SER A 25 -19.06 -1.63 6.38
N ASN A 26 -20.37 -1.63 6.07
CA ASN A 26 -21.21 -0.42 6.22
C ASN A 26 -21.21 0.10 7.65
N ARG A 27 -21.11 -0.81 8.64
CA ARG A 27 -21.02 -0.45 10.06
C ARG A 27 -19.81 0.41 10.38
N PHE A 28 -18.68 0.17 9.71
CA PHE A 28 -17.49 1.02 9.87
C PHE A 28 -17.79 2.47 9.46
N PHE A 29 -18.43 2.70 8.31
CA PHE A 29 -18.74 4.06 7.85
C PHE A 29 -19.71 4.81 8.78
N GLU A 30 -20.59 4.08 9.48
CA GLU A 30 -21.42 4.67 10.52
C GLU A 30 -20.58 5.11 11.72
N LEU A 31 -19.69 4.24 12.22
CA LEU A 31 -18.76 4.54 13.31
C LEU A 31 -17.78 5.68 12.95
N PHE A 32 -17.28 5.68 11.73
CA PHE A 32 -16.41 6.75 11.25
C PHE A 32 -17.09 8.13 11.35
N ARG A 33 -18.37 8.23 10.98
CA ARG A 33 -19.13 9.49 11.13
C ARG A 33 -19.21 9.93 12.59
N GLU A 34 -19.31 9.01 13.53
CA GLU A 34 -19.31 9.33 14.98
C GLU A 34 -17.91 9.76 15.46
N LEU A 35 -16.83 9.16 14.94
CA LEU A 35 -15.46 9.62 15.21
C LEU A 35 -15.27 11.06 14.72
N LYS A 36 -15.68 11.33 13.49
CA LYS A 36 -15.57 12.67 12.88
C LYS A 36 -16.33 13.75 13.68
N LYS A 37 -17.54 13.45 14.19
CA LYS A 37 -18.30 14.37 15.05
C LYS A 37 -17.59 14.70 16.37
N ARG A 38 -16.66 13.85 16.80
CA ARG A 38 -15.88 14.00 18.03
C ARG A 38 -14.48 14.54 17.80
N ASP A 39 -14.18 15.00 16.59
CA ASP A 39 -12.86 15.46 16.16
C ASP A 39 -11.76 14.40 16.42
N VAL A 40 -12.09 13.12 16.24
CA VAL A 40 -11.15 12.01 16.33
C VAL A 40 -10.62 11.70 14.92
N LEU A 41 -9.32 11.86 14.75
CA LEU A 41 -8.63 11.56 13.50
C LEU A 41 -8.61 10.05 13.26
N PHE A 42 -8.91 9.64 12.02
CA PHE A 42 -8.81 8.24 11.60
C PHE A 42 -7.63 8.05 10.66
N VAL A 43 -6.86 6.98 10.90
CA VAL A 43 -5.69 6.60 10.10
C VAL A 43 -5.84 5.16 9.67
N ALA A 44 -5.83 4.92 8.36
CA ALA A 44 -5.74 3.59 7.78
C ALA A 44 -4.27 3.26 7.49
N ALA A 45 -3.74 2.17 8.04
CA ALA A 45 -2.36 1.76 7.87
C ALA A 45 -2.29 0.35 7.26
N SER A 46 -1.47 0.17 6.24
CA SER A 46 -1.27 -1.14 5.59
C SER A 46 0.09 -1.26 4.91
N GLY A 47 0.53 -2.49 4.70
CA GLY A 47 1.63 -2.81 3.77
C GLY A 47 1.25 -2.65 2.30
N THR A 48 -0.03 -2.51 2.00
CA THR A 48 -0.60 -2.45 0.65
C THR A 48 -0.31 -1.12 -0.04
N GLN A 49 -0.43 -1.11 -1.36
CA GLN A 49 -0.28 0.07 -2.20
C GLN A 49 -1.29 1.16 -1.81
N TYR A 50 -0.86 2.44 -1.85
CA TYR A 50 -1.71 3.59 -1.54
C TYR A 50 -3.03 3.58 -2.32
N ASN A 51 -2.97 3.38 -3.64
CA ASN A 51 -4.16 3.36 -4.50
C ASN A 51 -5.14 2.24 -4.09
N SER A 52 -4.64 1.07 -3.71
CA SER A 52 -5.48 -0.04 -3.26
C SER A 52 -6.21 0.24 -1.93
N ILE A 53 -5.59 1.00 -1.02
CA ILE A 53 -6.25 1.47 0.20
C ILE A 53 -7.29 2.53 -0.13
N LEU A 54 -6.91 3.48 -1.00
CA LEU A 54 -7.76 4.59 -1.43
C LEU A 54 -9.06 4.09 -2.08
N ASP A 55 -8.97 3.08 -2.96
CA ASP A 55 -10.15 2.48 -3.62
C ASP A 55 -11.17 1.94 -2.61
N LYS A 56 -10.68 1.28 -1.53
CA LYS A 56 -11.53 0.72 -0.47
C LYS A 56 -12.16 1.79 0.43
N LEU A 57 -11.50 2.94 0.60
CA LEU A 57 -11.90 4.03 1.49
C LEU A 57 -12.31 5.30 0.74
N GLN A 58 -12.62 5.18 -0.56
CA GLN A 58 -12.97 6.29 -1.45
C GLN A 58 -14.04 7.24 -0.87
N ALA A 59 -15.03 6.69 -0.16
CA ALA A 59 -16.12 7.47 0.43
C ALA A 59 -15.69 8.43 1.55
N ILE A 60 -14.49 8.23 2.12
CA ILE A 60 -13.97 9.02 3.26
C ILE A 60 -12.55 9.54 3.03
N LYS A 61 -12.02 9.41 1.82
CA LYS A 61 -10.62 9.70 1.48
C LYS A 61 -10.12 11.08 1.91
N ASN A 62 -10.99 12.08 1.88
CA ASN A 62 -10.66 13.47 2.22
C ASN A 62 -10.68 13.75 3.73
N ASP A 63 -11.03 12.75 4.54
CA ASP A 63 -11.22 12.93 5.99
C ASP A 63 -10.27 12.06 6.82
N ILE A 64 -9.34 11.36 6.15
CA ILE A 64 -8.45 10.38 6.80
C ILE A 64 -6.98 10.62 6.43
N ILE A 65 -6.09 9.98 7.21
CA ILE A 65 -4.70 9.78 6.81
C ILE A 65 -4.54 8.34 6.34
N ILE A 66 -3.82 8.15 5.24
CA ILE A 66 -3.44 6.84 4.72
C ILE A 66 -1.95 6.64 4.91
N VAL A 67 -1.58 5.57 5.63
CA VAL A 67 -0.22 5.08 5.81
C VAL A 67 -0.07 3.82 4.97
N ALA A 68 0.58 3.94 3.83
CA ALA A 68 0.76 2.87 2.86
C ALA A 68 2.21 2.35 2.82
N GLU A 69 2.44 1.27 2.06
CA GLU A 69 3.76 0.74 1.75
C GLU A 69 4.60 0.46 3.02
N ASN A 70 4.00 -0.14 4.05
CA ASN A 70 4.61 -0.39 5.37
C ASN A 70 5.11 0.88 6.08
N GLY A 71 4.43 2.01 5.87
CA GLY A 71 4.81 3.30 6.46
C GLY A 71 5.77 4.14 5.62
N ALA A 72 6.20 3.65 4.47
CA ALA A 72 7.08 4.41 3.58
C ALA A 72 6.37 5.56 2.86
N TYR A 73 5.02 5.54 2.81
CA TYR A 73 4.22 6.56 2.15
C TYR A 73 3.01 6.97 2.99
N VAL A 74 2.93 8.26 3.33
CA VAL A 74 1.85 8.79 4.15
C VAL A 74 1.21 9.98 3.46
N MET A 75 -0.10 9.90 3.25
CA MET A 75 -0.90 10.91 2.57
C MET A 75 -2.08 11.36 3.43
N ARG A 76 -2.42 12.61 3.32
CA ARG A 76 -3.68 13.18 3.79
C ARG A 76 -4.30 14.00 2.66
N GLU A 77 -5.45 13.58 2.16
CA GLU A 77 -6.03 14.15 0.95
C GLU A 77 -5.00 14.10 -0.21
N ASP A 78 -4.65 15.26 -0.77
CA ASP A 78 -3.64 15.41 -1.82
C ASP A 78 -2.27 15.85 -1.28
N GLU A 79 -2.10 15.94 0.06
CA GLU A 79 -0.85 16.34 0.70
C GLU A 79 0.00 15.12 1.05
N GLU A 80 1.23 15.08 0.53
CA GLU A 80 2.24 14.10 0.92
C GLU A 80 2.85 14.51 2.27
N LEU A 81 2.51 13.76 3.34
CA LEU A 81 3.06 14.02 4.68
C LEU A 81 4.44 13.37 4.86
N LEU A 82 4.65 12.22 4.21
CA LEU A 82 5.92 11.48 4.28
C LEU A 82 6.09 10.63 3.03
N ALA A 83 7.30 10.64 2.46
CA ALA A 83 7.76 9.63 1.53
C ALA A 83 9.21 9.23 1.86
N THR A 84 9.41 7.96 2.20
CA THR A 84 10.74 7.37 2.43
C THR A 84 11.11 6.56 1.21
N LEU A 85 11.93 7.17 0.33
CA LEU A 85 12.34 6.53 -0.91
C LEU A 85 13.49 5.55 -0.69
N LEU A 86 13.46 4.43 -1.39
CA LEU A 86 14.57 3.50 -1.47
C LEU A 86 15.62 4.06 -2.46
N PRO A 87 16.85 4.39 -2.02
CA PRO A 87 17.87 4.95 -2.91
C PRO A 87 18.23 4.02 -4.07
N LYS A 88 18.43 4.57 -5.28
CA LYS A 88 18.69 3.79 -6.50
C LYS A 88 19.84 2.78 -6.34
N ASN A 89 20.94 3.20 -5.72
CA ASN A 89 22.07 2.30 -5.48
C ASN A 89 21.72 1.10 -4.56
N LYS A 90 20.74 1.25 -3.68
CA LYS A 90 20.23 0.15 -2.84
C LYS A 90 19.30 -0.75 -3.63
N GLN A 91 18.43 -0.16 -4.48
CA GLN A 91 17.59 -0.93 -5.40
C GLN A 91 18.46 -1.84 -6.28
N ASP A 92 19.51 -1.28 -6.90
CA ASP A 92 20.40 -2.04 -7.81
C ASP A 92 21.11 -3.19 -7.11
N ILE A 93 21.58 -2.97 -5.85
CA ILE A 93 22.17 -4.04 -5.04
C ILE A 93 21.16 -5.15 -4.75
N ILE A 94 19.93 -4.77 -4.33
CA ILE A 94 18.88 -5.74 -4.01
C ILE A 94 18.50 -6.53 -5.27
N LEU A 95 18.21 -5.86 -6.38
CA LEU A 95 17.83 -6.52 -7.63
C LEU A 95 18.93 -7.48 -8.12
N LYS A 96 20.20 -7.06 -8.04
CA LYS A 96 21.32 -7.93 -8.38
C LYS A 96 21.41 -9.15 -7.49
N THR A 97 21.17 -9.00 -6.18
CA THR A 97 21.17 -10.14 -5.24
C THR A 97 20.02 -11.10 -5.54
N LEU A 98 18.84 -10.57 -5.89
CA LEU A 98 17.65 -11.36 -6.21
C LEU A 98 17.79 -12.10 -7.55
N ALA A 99 18.55 -11.60 -8.50
CA ALA A 99 18.76 -12.24 -9.80
C ALA A 99 19.41 -13.64 -9.70
N ASP A 100 20.12 -13.92 -8.63
CA ASP A 100 20.75 -15.21 -8.36
C ASP A 100 19.85 -16.20 -7.58
N VAL A 101 18.61 -15.79 -7.24
CA VAL A 101 17.65 -16.59 -6.48
C VAL A 101 16.56 -17.13 -7.39
N GLU A 102 16.43 -18.45 -7.42
CA GLU A 102 15.42 -19.13 -8.26
C GLU A 102 14.00 -18.97 -7.70
N ASN A 103 13.01 -19.03 -8.59
CA ASN A 103 11.57 -19.04 -8.26
C ASN A 103 11.07 -17.79 -7.50
N ILE A 104 11.74 -16.67 -7.64
CA ILE A 104 11.26 -15.39 -7.06
C ILE A 104 10.89 -14.40 -8.14
N ASN A 105 9.93 -13.54 -7.82
CA ASN A 105 9.55 -12.39 -8.61
C ASN A 105 9.63 -11.14 -7.75
N ALA A 106 10.35 -10.14 -8.23
CA ALA A 106 10.45 -8.84 -7.57
C ALA A 106 9.42 -7.86 -8.14
N VAL A 107 8.84 -7.04 -7.26
CA VAL A 107 7.96 -5.93 -7.62
C VAL A 107 8.52 -4.66 -7.01
N LEU A 108 8.82 -3.67 -7.85
CA LEU A 108 9.17 -2.33 -7.39
C LEU A 108 7.89 -1.56 -7.08
N CYS A 109 7.67 -1.21 -5.83
CA CYS A 109 6.52 -0.42 -5.40
C CYS A 109 6.90 1.05 -5.36
N ALA A 110 6.28 1.85 -6.22
CA ALA A 110 6.50 3.29 -6.32
C ALA A 110 5.27 4.09 -5.84
N LYS A 111 5.41 5.41 -5.68
CA LYS A 111 4.31 6.29 -5.27
C LYS A 111 3.08 6.19 -6.18
N GLN A 112 3.27 6.05 -7.49
CA GLN A 112 2.19 6.09 -8.48
C GLN A 112 1.71 4.72 -8.93
N GLY A 113 2.46 3.65 -8.64
CA GLY A 113 2.15 2.30 -9.09
C GLY A 113 3.25 1.32 -8.75
N ALA A 114 3.16 0.13 -9.31
CA ALA A 114 4.17 -0.89 -9.16
C ALA A 114 4.76 -1.27 -10.53
N TYR A 115 5.99 -1.79 -10.53
CA TYR A 115 6.66 -2.28 -11.73
C TYR A 115 7.06 -3.73 -11.52
N LEU A 116 6.80 -4.56 -12.51
CA LEU A 116 7.14 -5.99 -12.52
C LEU A 116 7.61 -6.41 -13.91
N THR A 117 8.36 -7.52 -13.98
CA THR A 117 8.69 -8.17 -15.25
C THR A 117 7.61 -9.16 -15.65
N GLY A 118 7.30 -9.23 -16.95
CA GLY A 118 6.19 -10.03 -17.49
C GLY A 118 6.59 -11.48 -17.80
N GLU A 119 7.07 -12.25 -16.80
CA GLU A 119 7.45 -13.65 -17.05
C GLU A 119 6.28 -14.62 -17.11
N SER A 120 5.12 -14.28 -16.51
CA SER A 120 3.89 -15.08 -16.68
C SER A 120 2.61 -14.27 -16.48
N ASP A 121 1.59 -14.55 -17.31
CA ASP A 121 0.25 -13.98 -17.15
C ASP A 121 -0.37 -14.32 -15.78
N ALA A 122 -0.04 -15.49 -15.22
CA ALA A 122 -0.52 -15.93 -13.92
C ALA A 122 0.00 -15.05 -12.77
N PHE A 123 1.24 -14.58 -12.84
CA PHE A 123 1.80 -13.66 -11.84
C PHE A 123 1.14 -12.28 -11.93
N ALA A 124 0.97 -11.75 -13.13
CA ALA A 124 0.28 -10.49 -13.35
C ALA A 124 -1.17 -10.55 -12.84
N GLU A 125 -1.88 -11.66 -13.04
CA GLU A 125 -3.25 -11.85 -12.54
C GLU A 125 -3.30 -11.92 -11.00
N LEU A 126 -2.34 -12.63 -10.37
CA LEU A 126 -2.22 -12.65 -8.92
C LEU A 126 -2.01 -11.24 -8.36
N LEU A 127 -1.15 -10.44 -9.01
CA LEU A 127 -0.83 -9.09 -8.55
C LEU A 127 -2.01 -8.11 -8.64
N ARG A 128 -2.98 -8.33 -9.55
CA ARG A 128 -4.21 -7.51 -9.63
C ARG A 128 -5.03 -7.52 -8.35
N GLN A 129 -4.85 -8.54 -7.51
CA GLN A 129 -5.52 -8.61 -6.20
C GLN A 129 -4.91 -7.66 -5.17
N TYR A 130 -3.61 -7.30 -5.34
CA TYR A 130 -2.85 -6.50 -4.38
C TYR A 130 -2.51 -5.10 -4.88
N TYR A 131 -2.41 -4.93 -6.21
CA TYR A 131 -2.00 -3.67 -6.83
C TYR A 131 -3.07 -3.21 -7.80
N SER A 132 -3.72 -2.09 -7.50
CA SER A 132 -4.70 -1.47 -8.41
C SER A 132 -4.02 -0.74 -9.58
N ALA A 133 -2.73 -0.38 -9.44
CA ALA A 133 -1.95 0.25 -10.48
C ALA A 133 -0.57 -0.42 -10.61
N PHE A 134 -0.27 -1.00 -11.78
CA PHE A 134 1.06 -1.53 -12.09
C PHE A 134 1.37 -1.50 -13.58
N GLU A 135 2.64 -1.56 -13.91
CA GLU A 135 3.19 -1.60 -15.26
C GLU A 135 4.14 -2.80 -15.40
N ILE A 136 4.04 -3.49 -16.55
CA ILE A 136 4.96 -4.56 -16.91
C ILE A 136 6.11 -3.95 -17.71
N VAL A 137 7.34 -4.19 -17.24
CA VAL A 137 8.57 -3.69 -17.85
C VAL A 137 9.49 -4.84 -18.25
N GLU A 138 10.42 -4.60 -19.17
CA GLU A 138 11.39 -5.62 -19.58
C GLU A 138 12.48 -5.82 -18.53
N ASP A 139 12.89 -4.74 -17.85
CA ASP A 139 14.01 -4.76 -16.87
C ASP A 139 13.73 -3.77 -15.73
N LEU A 140 13.56 -4.29 -14.50
CA LEU A 140 13.36 -3.49 -13.29
C LEU A 140 14.53 -2.55 -12.99
N SER A 141 15.76 -2.86 -13.43
CA SER A 141 16.92 -2.03 -13.20
C SER A 141 16.85 -0.70 -13.95
N GLN A 142 16.08 -0.65 -15.04
CA GLN A 142 15.88 0.54 -15.88
C GLN A 142 14.76 1.44 -15.39
N VAL A 143 13.99 1.00 -14.40
CA VAL A 143 12.91 1.81 -13.82
C VAL A 143 13.50 3.04 -13.13
N ASN A 144 13.06 4.21 -13.57
CA ASN A 144 13.43 5.50 -12.99
C ASN A 144 12.19 6.16 -12.38
N SER A 145 11.84 5.74 -11.19
CA SER A 145 10.67 6.21 -10.44
C SER A 145 11.00 6.31 -8.95
N ASP A 146 10.15 7.00 -8.20
CA ASP A 146 10.23 7.14 -6.74
C ASP A 146 9.83 5.82 -6.06
N ILE A 147 10.79 4.89 -5.93
CA ILE A 147 10.57 3.58 -5.33
C ILE A 147 10.53 3.68 -3.81
N LEU A 148 9.50 3.10 -3.21
CA LEU A 148 9.25 3.07 -1.77
C LEU A 148 9.72 1.76 -1.13
N LYS A 149 9.47 0.61 -1.82
CA LYS A 149 9.91 -0.71 -1.37
C LYS A 149 10.07 -1.67 -2.54
N ILE A 150 10.72 -2.81 -2.29
CA ILE A 150 10.74 -3.97 -3.17
C ILE A 150 9.98 -5.09 -2.47
N ALA A 151 8.91 -5.58 -3.10
CA ALA A 151 8.20 -6.77 -2.66
C ALA A 151 8.75 -8.00 -3.40
N ILE A 152 8.82 -9.12 -2.71
CA ILE A 152 9.35 -10.38 -3.25
C ILE A 152 8.28 -11.44 -3.12
N TYR A 153 8.00 -12.13 -4.21
CA TYR A 153 7.08 -13.26 -4.27
C TYR A 153 7.86 -14.52 -4.62
N HIS A 154 7.63 -15.58 -3.86
CA HIS A 154 8.19 -16.90 -4.11
C HIS A 154 7.03 -17.86 -4.39
N PHE A 155 7.14 -18.61 -5.49
CA PHE A 155 6.17 -19.64 -5.87
C PHE A 155 6.85 -21.00 -5.72
N GLU A 156 6.33 -21.80 -4.82
CA GLU A 156 6.64 -23.23 -4.71
C GLU A 156 5.72 -24.04 -5.62
#